data_d5544dea30eabaa6c361b389244a8236
#
_entry.id   d5544dea30eabaa6c361b389244a8236
#
_cell.length_a   1.000
_cell.length_b   1.000
_cell.length_c   1.000
_cell.angle_alpha   90.00
_cell.angle_beta   90.00
_cell.angle_gamma   90.00
#
_symmetry.space_group_name_H-M   'P 1'
#
loop_
_entity.id
_entity.type
_entity.pdbx_description
1 polymer ?
#
loop_
_entity_poly.entity_id
_entity_poly.type
_entity_poly.pdbx_seq_one_letter_code
_entity_poly.pdbx_strand_id
1 'polypeptide(L)'
;MGHYSVGTALLHRLKGALANDPESLTRQMSRRQVSPELPQLIGEVVMAAAWAEDAAGTFLQAISGDWDTRARGYDDTSSRLVKALRDTAPKALVDRLEVALELRHFVVHGVWVNGAFVKNPDTGEPFDFVSMKRGYRTAAPARDTKAFMKSALKWLSREFWEIEDELETLHSEVLFGNGMPE
;
A
#
# COMPACT_ATOMS: atom_id res chain seq x y z
N MET A 1 -2.55 -13.07 -15.31
CA MET A 1 -3.76 -12.43 -14.72
C MET A 1 -4.32 -13.35 -13.64
N GLY A 2 -3.81 -13.34 -12.41
CA GLY A 2 -4.24 -14.30 -11.38
C GLY A 2 -3.91 -13.91 -9.93
N HIS A 3 -3.26 -12.77 -9.70
CA HIS A 3 -2.72 -12.47 -8.36
C HIS A 3 -3.65 -11.68 -7.41
N TYR A 4 -4.79 -11.16 -7.88
CA TYR A 4 -5.65 -10.28 -7.08
C TYR A 4 -6.74 -10.98 -6.25
N SER A 5 -7.02 -12.25 -6.54
CA SER A 5 -8.04 -13.05 -5.82
C SER A 5 -7.58 -13.53 -4.44
N VAL A 6 -6.27 -13.63 -4.22
CA VAL A 6 -5.68 -14.22 -3.01
C VAL A 6 -5.87 -13.32 -1.77
N GLY A 7 -5.80 -12.01 -1.93
CA GLY A 7 -5.88 -11.08 -0.81
C GLY A 7 -7.21 -11.10 -0.05
N THR A 8 -8.32 -11.21 -0.76
CA THR A 8 -9.67 -11.14 -0.14
C THR A 8 -10.06 -12.43 0.56
N ALA A 9 -9.70 -13.57 -0.01
CA ALA A 9 -9.95 -14.89 0.62
C ALA A 9 -9.08 -15.09 1.88
N LEU A 10 -7.84 -14.58 1.85
CA LEU A 10 -6.92 -14.60 2.99
C LEU A 10 -7.45 -13.77 4.17
N LEU A 11 -8.00 -12.59 3.92
CA LEU A 11 -8.60 -11.72 4.93
C LEU A 11 -9.76 -12.40 5.68
N HIS A 12 -10.59 -13.18 4.98
CA HIS A 12 -11.73 -13.85 5.61
C HIS A 12 -11.30 -15.03 6.48
N ARG A 13 -10.26 -15.78 6.10
CA ARG A 13 -9.73 -16.91 6.88
C ARG A 13 -8.90 -16.45 8.09
N LEU A 14 -8.14 -15.37 7.97
CA LEU A 14 -7.40 -14.77 9.08
C LEU A 14 -8.35 -14.22 10.16
N LYS A 15 -9.50 -13.66 9.78
CA LYS A 15 -10.54 -13.24 10.74
C LYS A 15 -11.05 -14.42 11.58
N GLY A 16 -11.20 -15.60 10.98
CA GLY A 16 -11.64 -16.81 11.69
C GLY A 16 -10.58 -17.39 12.65
N ALA A 17 -9.31 -17.42 12.22
CA ALA A 17 -8.22 -17.96 13.05
C ALA A 17 -7.85 -17.05 14.23
N LEU A 18 -8.00 -15.73 14.07
CA LEU A 18 -7.71 -14.73 15.11
C LEU A 18 -8.88 -14.54 16.09
N ALA A 19 -10.11 -14.93 15.71
CA ALA A 19 -11.30 -14.80 16.57
C ALA A 19 -11.33 -15.84 17.71
N ASN A 20 -10.57 -16.93 17.59
CA ASN A 20 -10.69 -18.06 18.52
C ASN A 20 -9.92 -17.92 19.84
N ASP A 21 -8.90 -17.06 19.93
CA ASP A 21 -8.27 -16.70 21.21
C ASP A 21 -7.40 -15.42 21.11
N PRO A 22 -7.99 -14.24 21.22
CA PRO A 22 -7.27 -12.96 21.11
C PRO A 22 -6.30 -12.70 22.28
N GLU A 23 -6.52 -13.27 23.46
CA GLU A 23 -5.61 -13.06 24.59
C GLU A 23 -4.34 -13.90 24.51
N SER A 24 -4.43 -15.15 24.05
CA SER A 24 -3.29 -16.02 23.81
C SER A 24 -2.37 -15.42 22.76
N LEU A 25 -2.93 -14.91 21.67
CA LEU A 25 -2.19 -14.20 20.63
C LEU A 25 -1.48 -12.95 21.17
N THR A 26 -2.16 -12.13 21.95
CA THR A 26 -1.57 -10.92 22.54
C THR A 26 -0.39 -11.26 23.46
N ARG A 27 -0.46 -12.33 24.24
CA ARG A 27 0.64 -12.81 25.11
C ARG A 27 1.81 -13.39 24.31
N GLN A 28 1.55 -14.09 23.22
CA GLN A 28 2.60 -14.62 22.35
C GLN A 28 3.29 -13.49 21.56
N MET A 29 2.54 -12.47 21.17
CA MET A 29 3.02 -11.33 20.41
C MET A 29 3.96 -10.42 21.20
N SER A 30 3.69 -10.21 22.49
CA SER A 30 4.53 -9.37 23.37
C SER A 30 5.91 -9.97 23.65
N ARG A 31 6.14 -11.24 23.34
CA ARG A 31 7.40 -11.96 23.62
C ARG A 31 8.27 -12.19 22.38
N ARG A 32 7.84 -11.84 21.18
CA ARG A 32 8.59 -12.12 19.95
C ARG A 32 9.18 -10.83 19.39
N GLN A 33 10.50 -10.77 19.35
CA GLN A 33 11.22 -9.71 18.68
C GLN A 33 10.86 -9.73 17.19
N VAL A 34 10.46 -8.60 16.66
CA VAL A 34 10.27 -8.39 15.23
C VAL A 34 11.66 -8.41 14.58
N SER A 35 11.77 -9.01 13.39
CA SER A 35 13.03 -9.06 12.64
C SER A 35 13.67 -7.67 12.52
N PRO A 36 14.98 -7.52 12.71
CA PRO A 36 15.69 -6.25 12.58
C PRO A 36 15.62 -5.66 11.16
N GLU A 37 15.33 -6.47 10.15
CA GLU A 37 15.17 -6.02 8.76
C GLU A 37 13.83 -5.29 8.53
N LEU A 38 12.82 -5.51 9.38
CA LEU A 38 11.49 -4.95 9.15
C LEU A 38 11.47 -3.42 9.12
N PRO A 39 12.15 -2.67 10.00
CA PRO A 39 12.20 -1.22 9.91
C PRO A 39 12.76 -0.71 8.58
N GLN A 40 13.77 -1.38 8.02
CA GLN A 40 14.31 -1.06 6.70
C GLN A 40 13.26 -1.28 5.61
N LEU A 41 12.61 -2.45 5.59
CA LEU A 41 11.58 -2.77 4.60
C LEU A 41 10.40 -1.80 4.67
N ILE A 42 9.98 -1.41 5.87
CA ILE A 42 8.95 -0.38 6.06
C ILE A 42 9.42 0.96 5.49
N GLY A 43 10.66 1.36 5.80
CA GLY A 43 11.25 2.60 5.31
C GLY A 43 11.31 2.66 3.78
N GLU A 44 11.70 1.57 3.13
CA GLU A 44 11.73 1.45 1.66
C GLU A 44 10.33 1.63 1.05
N VAL A 45 9.31 0.99 1.61
CA VAL A 45 7.92 1.16 1.15
C VAL A 45 7.42 2.58 1.36
N VAL A 46 7.71 3.20 2.51
CA VAL A 46 7.25 4.56 2.83
C VAL A 46 7.88 5.58 1.88
N MET A 47 9.19 5.45 1.63
CA MET A 47 9.89 6.34 0.70
C MET A 47 9.36 6.20 -0.73
N ALA A 48 9.26 4.99 -1.25
CA ALA A 48 8.78 4.75 -2.60
C ALA A 48 7.33 5.25 -2.78
N ALA A 49 6.47 5.02 -1.78
CA ALA A 49 5.10 5.52 -1.81
C ALA A 49 5.03 7.06 -1.81
N ALA A 50 5.90 7.74 -1.06
CA ALA A 50 5.95 9.20 -1.03
C ALA A 50 6.33 9.77 -2.40
N TRP A 51 7.30 9.17 -3.09
CA TRP A 51 7.67 9.57 -4.46
C TRP A 51 6.54 9.34 -5.47
N ALA A 52 5.87 8.19 -5.42
CA ALA A 52 4.73 7.91 -6.29
C ALA A 52 3.54 8.87 -6.03
N GLU A 53 3.27 9.21 -4.76
CA GLU A 53 2.24 10.21 -4.41
C GLU A 53 2.63 11.62 -4.90
N ASP A 54 3.90 11.99 -4.83
CA ASP A 54 4.43 13.26 -5.33
C ASP A 54 4.34 13.34 -6.86
N ALA A 55 4.80 12.32 -7.58
CA ALA A 55 4.68 12.23 -9.04
C ALA A 55 3.23 12.32 -9.51
N ALA A 56 2.31 11.64 -8.81
CA ALA A 56 0.88 11.73 -9.10
C ALA A 56 0.32 13.15 -8.90
N GLY A 57 0.74 13.84 -7.85
CA GLY A 57 0.39 15.25 -7.60
C GLY A 57 0.91 16.17 -8.70
N THR A 58 2.16 16.01 -9.09
CA THR A 58 2.83 16.79 -10.14
C THR A 58 2.15 16.58 -11.51
N PHE A 59 1.83 15.32 -11.85
CA PHE A 59 1.08 15.00 -13.07
C PHE A 59 -0.28 15.69 -13.12
N LEU A 60 -1.05 15.65 -12.02
CA LEU A 60 -2.35 16.32 -11.92
C LEU A 60 -2.24 17.85 -12.04
N GLN A 61 -1.20 18.44 -11.49
CA GLN A 61 -0.90 19.87 -11.64
C GLN A 61 -0.60 20.23 -13.09
N ALA A 62 0.21 19.42 -13.79
CA ALA A 62 0.50 19.64 -15.20
C ALA A 62 -0.77 19.61 -16.08
N ILE A 63 -1.66 18.66 -15.83
CA ILE A 63 -2.94 18.58 -16.56
C ILE A 63 -3.84 19.79 -16.29
N SER A 64 -3.92 20.22 -15.02
CA SER A 64 -4.79 21.34 -14.62
C SER A 64 -4.26 22.70 -15.05
N GLY A 65 -2.96 22.81 -15.34
CA GLY A 65 -2.25 24.08 -15.57
C GLY A 65 -2.16 24.97 -14.33
N ASP A 66 -2.54 24.47 -13.16
CA ASP A 66 -2.62 25.23 -11.91
C ASP A 66 -1.41 24.90 -11.02
N TRP A 67 -0.34 25.64 -11.28
CA TRP A 67 0.93 25.50 -10.52
C TRP A 67 0.98 26.33 -9.23
N ASP A 68 0.08 27.31 -9.09
CA ASP A 68 0.12 28.27 -7.97
C ASP A 68 -0.71 27.84 -6.76
N THR A 69 -1.61 26.91 -6.93
CA THR A 69 -2.40 26.42 -5.81
C THR A 69 -1.76 25.15 -5.26
N ARG A 70 -1.47 25.15 -3.99
CA ARG A 70 -1.23 23.95 -3.17
C ARG A 70 -2.37 22.92 -3.26
N ALA A 71 -3.24 23.15 -4.22
CA ALA A 71 -4.58 22.69 -4.31
C ALA A 71 -4.64 21.45 -5.10
N ARG A 72 -4.37 20.44 -5.07
CA ARG A 72 -4.78 19.17 -5.72
C ARG A 72 -3.67 18.15 -5.92
N GLY A 73 -3.01 17.77 -4.88
CA GLY A 73 -2.08 16.65 -4.89
C GLY A 73 -1.32 16.57 -3.58
N TYR A 74 -0.73 17.66 -3.14
CA TYR A 74 0.15 17.68 -1.96
C TYR A 74 -0.56 17.61 -0.60
N ASP A 75 -1.79 18.10 -0.50
CA ASP A 75 -2.57 18.08 0.75
C ASP A 75 -3.72 17.06 0.73
N ASP A 76 -3.85 16.32 -0.36
CA ASP A 76 -4.95 15.37 -0.50
C ASP A 76 -4.61 14.00 0.13
N THR A 77 -5.62 13.41 0.75
CA THR A 77 -5.50 12.02 1.19
C THR A 77 -5.32 11.11 -0.03
N SER A 78 -4.59 10.01 0.12
CA SER A 78 -4.35 9.03 -0.96
C SER A 78 -5.63 8.64 -1.72
N SER A 79 -6.79 8.60 -1.06
CA SER A 79 -8.08 8.31 -1.70
C SER A 79 -8.58 9.42 -2.63
N ARG A 80 -8.30 10.69 -2.33
CA ARG A 80 -8.64 11.81 -3.21
C ARG A 80 -7.71 11.88 -4.41
N LEU A 81 -6.43 11.60 -4.20
CA LEU A 81 -5.44 11.49 -5.25
C LEU A 81 -5.83 10.43 -6.28
N VAL A 82 -6.13 9.20 -5.82
CA VAL A 82 -6.62 8.12 -6.69
C VAL A 82 -7.88 8.52 -7.43
N LYS A 83 -8.84 9.19 -6.76
CA LYS A 83 -10.07 9.66 -7.41
C LYS A 83 -9.78 10.67 -8.52
N ALA A 84 -8.87 11.62 -8.30
CA ALA A 84 -8.49 12.61 -9.31
C ALA A 84 -7.81 11.97 -10.52
N LEU A 85 -6.96 10.96 -10.29
CA LEU A 85 -6.28 10.23 -11.37
C LEU A 85 -7.21 9.37 -12.24
N ARG A 86 -8.37 8.92 -11.71
CA ARG A 86 -9.29 8.05 -12.46
C ARG A 86 -9.79 8.64 -13.77
N ASP A 87 -9.90 9.96 -13.85
CA ASP A 87 -10.39 10.68 -15.02
C ASP A 87 -9.27 11.13 -15.97
N THR A 88 -7.99 10.98 -15.55
CA THR A 88 -6.86 11.61 -16.25
C THR A 88 -5.72 10.64 -16.60
N ALA A 89 -5.59 9.54 -15.89
CA ALA A 89 -4.52 8.57 -16.07
C ALA A 89 -5.05 7.21 -16.55
N PRO A 90 -4.20 6.35 -17.15
CA PRO A 90 -4.58 5.00 -17.56
C PRO A 90 -5.16 4.20 -16.39
N LYS A 91 -6.33 3.58 -16.62
CA LYS A 91 -7.04 2.82 -15.59
C LYS A 91 -6.16 1.77 -14.89
N ALA A 92 -5.33 1.06 -15.65
CA ALA A 92 -4.45 0.01 -15.10
C ALA A 92 -3.44 0.58 -14.09
N LEU A 93 -2.88 1.76 -14.36
CA LEU A 93 -1.97 2.46 -13.46
C LEU A 93 -2.70 2.89 -12.17
N VAL A 94 -3.89 3.46 -12.29
CA VAL A 94 -4.68 3.91 -11.15
C VAL A 94 -5.12 2.74 -10.27
N ASP A 95 -5.55 1.63 -10.85
CA ASP A 95 -5.92 0.42 -10.12
C ASP A 95 -4.70 -0.17 -9.34
N ARG A 96 -3.51 -0.14 -9.93
CA ARG A 96 -2.26 -0.56 -9.26
C ARG A 96 -1.93 0.35 -8.09
N LEU A 97 -1.98 1.66 -8.29
CA LEU A 97 -1.73 2.65 -7.25
C LEU A 97 -2.71 2.51 -6.08
N GLU A 98 -4.00 2.33 -6.35
CA GLU A 98 -5.02 2.14 -5.31
C GLU A 98 -4.72 0.92 -4.43
N VAL A 99 -4.38 -0.22 -5.04
CA VAL A 99 -4.01 -1.45 -4.33
C VAL A 99 -2.74 -1.25 -3.52
N ALA A 100 -1.72 -0.61 -4.09
CA ALA A 100 -0.46 -0.36 -3.41
C ALA A 100 -0.64 0.58 -2.20
N LEU A 101 -1.45 1.64 -2.32
CA LEU A 101 -1.76 2.56 -1.23
C LEU A 101 -2.58 1.90 -0.11
N GLU A 102 -3.50 0.99 -0.44
CA GLU A 102 -4.20 0.20 0.58
C GLU A 102 -3.21 -0.67 1.38
N LEU A 103 -2.27 -1.33 0.71
CA LEU A 103 -1.23 -2.12 1.39
C LEU A 103 -0.30 -1.24 2.22
N ARG A 104 0.16 -0.10 1.67
CA ARG A 104 0.98 0.89 2.39
C ARG A 104 0.29 1.36 3.67
N HIS A 105 -1.02 1.52 3.65
CA HIS A 105 -1.76 1.92 4.84
C HIS A 105 -1.61 0.92 6.00
N PHE A 106 -1.57 -0.40 5.72
CA PHE A 106 -1.23 -1.40 6.73
C PHE A 106 0.24 -1.35 7.14
N VAL A 107 1.14 -1.05 6.20
CA VAL A 107 2.57 -0.92 6.48
C VAL A 107 2.84 0.20 7.46
N VAL A 108 2.21 1.36 7.29
CA VAL A 108 2.47 2.57 8.08
C VAL A 108 1.72 2.59 9.41
N HIS A 109 0.47 2.14 9.42
CA HIS A 109 -0.43 2.30 10.58
C HIS A 109 -0.68 1.02 11.37
N GLY A 110 -0.09 -0.09 10.94
CA GLY A 110 -0.21 -1.37 11.62
C GLY A 110 0.76 -1.54 12.78
N VAL A 111 0.35 -2.29 13.77
CA VAL A 111 1.25 -2.85 14.80
C VAL A 111 1.83 -4.14 14.25
N TRP A 112 3.14 -4.19 14.14
CA TRP A 112 3.85 -5.30 13.54
C TRP A 112 4.26 -6.36 14.56
N VAL A 113 4.10 -7.61 14.14
CA VAL A 113 4.50 -8.78 14.94
C VAL A 113 5.11 -9.84 14.03
N ASN A 114 5.84 -10.79 14.61
CA ASN A 114 6.35 -11.94 13.89
C ASN A 114 5.20 -12.79 13.36
N GLY A 115 5.25 -13.15 12.06
CA GLY A 115 4.21 -13.89 11.35
C GLY A 115 4.28 -15.41 11.47
N ALA A 116 5.29 -15.96 12.15
CA ALA A 116 5.56 -17.42 12.20
C ALA A 116 4.39 -18.29 12.70
N PHE A 117 3.40 -17.71 13.35
CA PHE A 117 2.18 -18.40 13.80
C PHE A 117 1.03 -18.40 12.79
N VAL A 118 1.17 -17.66 11.69
CA VAL A 118 0.19 -17.59 10.59
C VAL A 118 0.79 -18.25 9.37
N LYS A 119 0.11 -19.28 8.85
CA LYS A 119 0.55 -19.99 7.65
C LYS A 119 -0.13 -19.43 6.41
N ASN A 120 0.63 -19.33 5.34
CA ASN A 120 0.11 -19.06 4.02
C ASN A 120 -0.76 -20.26 3.58
N PRO A 121 -2.05 -20.05 3.26
CA PRO A 121 -2.94 -21.15 2.89
C PRO A 121 -2.56 -21.84 1.59
N ASP A 122 -1.85 -21.15 0.70
CA ASP A 122 -1.50 -21.67 -0.62
C ASP A 122 -0.20 -22.50 -0.58
N THR A 123 0.77 -22.11 0.26
CA THR A 123 2.10 -22.75 0.34
C THR A 123 2.30 -23.56 1.62
N GLY A 124 1.50 -23.33 2.64
CA GLY A 124 1.69 -23.90 3.99
C GLY A 124 2.84 -23.29 4.79
N GLU A 125 3.61 -22.38 4.20
CA GLU A 125 4.73 -21.73 4.85
C GLU A 125 4.28 -20.63 5.82
N PRO A 126 5.02 -20.36 6.91
CA PRO A 126 4.70 -19.26 7.79
C PRO A 126 4.96 -17.92 7.12
N PHE A 127 4.14 -16.92 7.43
CA PHE A 127 4.44 -15.54 7.05
C PHE A 127 5.61 -14.99 7.87
N ASP A 128 6.37 -14.06 7.28
CA ASP A 128 7.45 -13.37 8.00
C ASP A 128 6.91 -12.39 9.03
N PHE A 129 5.87 -11.64 8.65
CA PHE A 129 5.30 -10.55 9.44
C PHE A 129 3.78 -10.53 9.39
N VAL A 130 3.18 -10.01 10.44
CA VAL A 130 1.76 -9.67 10.49
C VAL A 130 1.61 -8.23 10.95
N SER A 131 0.88 -7.43 10.17
CA SER A 131 0.47 -6.09 10.53
C SER A 131 -0.98 -6.09 10.98
N MET A 132 -1.24 -5.47 12.12
CA MET A 132 -2.60 -5.37 12.70
C MET A 132 -2.97 -3.92 12.88
N LYS A 133 -4.15 -3.55 12.39
CA LYS A 133 -4.71 -2.22 12.52
C LYS A 133 -5.97 -2.26 13.37
N ARG A 134 -6.13 -1.31 14.28
CA ARG A 134 -7.39 -1.12 15.00
C ARG A 134 -8.42 -0.47 14.08
N GLY A 135 -9.55 -1.14 13.86
CA GLY A 135 -10.72 -0.53 13.25
C GLY A 135 -11.40 0.43 14.26
N TYR A 136 -11.43 1.71 13.92
CA TYR A 136 -12.05 2.74 14.78
C TYR A 136 -13.56 2.91 14.55
N ARG A 137 -14.16 2.18 13.59
CA ARG A 137 -15.53 2.44 13.11
C ARG A 137 -16.61 1.49 13.60
N THR A 138 -16.29 0.51 14.40
CA THR A 138 -17.32 -0.45 14.90
C THR A 138 -17.31 -0.51 16.43
N ALA A 139 -18.49 -0.67 17.03
CA ALA A 139 -18.68 -0.84 18.47
C ALA A 139 -17.97 -2.09 19.04
N ALA A 140 -17.57 -3.03 18.18
CA ALA A 140 -16.67 -4.13 18.50
C ALA A 140 -15.25 -3.77 17.98
N PRO A 141 -14.18 -3.98 18.77
CA PRO A 141 -12.81 -3.71 18.36
C PRO A 141 -12.35 -4.76 17.32
N ALA A 142 -12.89 -4.67 16.11
CA ALA A 142 -12.39 -5.46 14.99
C ALA A 142 -10.98 -4.98 14.65
N ARG A 143 -9.99 -5.86 14.67
CA ARG A 143 -8.64 -5.60 14.19
C ARG A 143 -8.55 -6.11 12.75
N ASP A 144 -8.37 -5.19 11.82
CA ASP A 144 -7.97 -5.58 10.47
C ASP A 144 -6.52 -6.07 10.50
N THR A 145 -6.29 -7.23 9.92
CA THR A 145 -4.99 -7.90 9.97
C THR A 145 -4.56 -8.29 8.56
N LYS A 146 -3.32 -7.96 8.20
CA LYS A 146 -2.68 -8.45 6.97
C LYS A 146 -1.37 -9.14 7.32
N ALA A 147 -1.13 -10.29 6.71
CA ALA A 147 0.11 -11.03 6.81
C ALA A 147 0.98 -10.75 5.58
N PHE A 148 2.28 -10.63 5.80
CA PHE A 148 3.25 -10.26 4.78
C PHE A 148 4.43 -11.23 4.76
N MET A 149 4.87 -11.59 3.55
CA MET A 149 6.20 -12.12 3.30
C MET A 149 7.16 -10.96 3.10
N LYS A 150 8.45 -11.13 3.40
CA LYS A 150 9.49 -10.14 3.07
C LYS A 150 9.48 -9.78 1.59
N SER A 151 9.28 -10.77 0.73
CA SER A 151 9.16 -10.59 -0.71
C SER A 151 8.00 -9.68 -1.09
N ALA A 152 6.89 -9.73 -0.36
CA ALA A 152 5.73 -8.87 -0.61
C ALA A 152 6.02 -7.40 -0.25
N LEU A 153 6.77 -7.12 0.80
CA LEU A 153 7.20 -5.75 1.14
C LEU A 153 8.19 -5.21 0.10
N LYS A 154 9.14 -6.03 -0.34
CA LYS A 154 10.08 -5.66 -1.42
C LYS A 154 9.36 -5.44 -2.75
N TRP A 155 8.36 -6.28 -3.07
CA TRP A 155 7.53 -6.09 -4.24
C TRP A 155 6.74 -4.77 -4.14
N LEU A 156 6.15 -4.48 -3.00
CA LEU A 156 5.37 -3.24 -2.81
C LEU A 156 6.22 -1.98 -2.99
N SER A 157 7.45 -1.98 -2.46
CA SER A 157 8.39 -0.88 -2.70
C SER A 157 8.70 -0.72 -4.19
N ARG A 158 8.99 -1.82 -4.91
CA ARG A 158 9.26 -1.80 -6.35
C ARG A 158 8.04 -1.34 -7.14
N GLU A 159 6.84 -1.80 -6.77
CA GLU A 159 5.59 -1.41 -7.42
C GLU A 159 5.38 0.11 -7.37
N PHE A 160 5.70 0.76 -6.24
CA PHE A 160 5.63 2.20 -6.13
C PHE A 160 6.64 2.92 -7.03
N TRP A 161 7.87 2.41 -7.16
CA TRP A 161 8.86 2.97 -8.09
C TRP A 161 8.43 2.82 -9.55
N GLU A 162 7.86 1.67 -9.92
CA GLU A 162 7.31 1.47 -11.28
C GLU A 162 6.13 2.40 -11.56
N ILE A 163 5.26 2.65 -10.59
CA ILE A 163 4.15 3.61 -10.71
C ILE A 163 4.68 5.04 -10.84
N GLU A 164 5.69 5.41 -10.08
CA GLU A 164 6.34 6.71 -10.15
C GLU A 164 6.94 6.94 -11.54
N ASP A 165 7.74 6.01 -12.06
CA ASP A 165 8.33 6.08 -13.41
C ASP A 165 7.26 6.25 -14.50
N GLU A 166 6.12 5.53 -14.40
CA GLU A 166 5.01 5.66 -15.34
C GLU A 166 4.34 7.05 -15.25
N LEU A 167 4.16 7.58 -14.04
CA LEU A 167 3.58 8.91 -13.83
C LEU A 167 4.51 10.03 -14.33
N GLU A 168 5.81 9.92 -14.14
CA GLU A 168 6.80 10.84 -14.67
C GLU A 168 6.84 10.83 -16.21
N THR A 169 6.63 9.65 -16.80
CA THR A 169 6.50 9.53 -18.27
C THR A 169 5.26 10.28 -18.76
N LEU A 170 4.10 10.04 -18.15
CA LEU A 170 2.86 10.75 -18.49
C LEU A 170 2.97 12.26 -18.25
N HIS A 171 3.63 12.67 -17.17
CA HIS A 171 3.91 14.08 -16.89
C HIS A 171 4.74 14.72 -18.02
N SER A 172 5.80 14.04 -18.46
CA SER A 172 6.63 14.49 -19.55
C SER A 172 5.85 14.58 -20.87
N GLU A 173 4.97 13.63 -21.17
CA GLU A 173 4.08 13.68 -22.34
C GLU A 173 3.13 14.88 -22.32
N VAL A 174 2.59 15.22 -21.15
CA VAL A 174 1.74 16.41 -21.00
C VAL A 174 2.51 17.69 -21.25
N LEU A 175 3.75 17.80 -20.74
CA LEU A 175 4.56 19.01 -20.86
C LEU A 175 5.15 19.19 -22.26
N PHE A 176 5.59 18.12 -22.90
CA PHE A 176 6.39 18.16 -24.11
C PHE A 176 5.73 17.51 -25.34
N GLY A 177 4.70 16.66 -25.12
CA GLY A 177 4.00 15.93 -26.20
C GLY A 177 3.13 16.78 -27.11
N ASN A 178 2.81 18.02 -26.74
CA ASN A 178 1.99 18.95 -27.51
C ASN A 178 2.79 19.90 -28.41
N GLY A 179 3.95 19.50 -28.88
CA GLY A 179 4.61 20.20 -29.97
C GLY A 179 5.97 20.78 -29.67
N MET A 180 6.98 19.98 -29.87
CA MET A 180 8.17 20.55 -30.52
C MET A 180 7.90 20.50 -32.02
N PRO A 181 7.69 21.64 -32.71
CA PRO A 181 7.76 21.65 -34.17
C PRO A 181 9.20 21.28 -34.55
N GLU A 182 9.36 20.35 -35.53
CA GLU A 182 10.63 20.07 -36.18
C GLU A 182 11.27 21.35 -36.79
#